data_a520e71f8a6162b462bf0fed927b692b
#
_entry.id   a520e71f8a6162b462bf0fed927b692b
#
_cell.length_a   1.000
_cell.length_b   1.000
_cell.length_c   1.000
_cell.angle_alpha   90.00
_cell.angle_beta   90.00
_cell.angle_gamma   90.00
#
_symmetry.space_group_name_H-M   'P 1'
#
loop_
_entity.id
_entity.type
_entity.pdbx_description
1 polymer ?
#
loop_
_entity_poly.entity_id
_entity_poly.type
_entity_poly.pdbx_seq_one_letter_code
_entity_poly.pdbx_strand_id
1 'polypeptide(L)'
;MTVTAPSLPEILPSYVAGSWWTPSHPSKVTDVTDANTGARLTGVSTDGLDTAAAIEHARTVGQQALGALTIHERALKLKELALYLNSRVQELYDVSFATGATQRDHAFDVDGGIGTLFTFSGKGRRELPNSTVIIDGDVEPLSRDGSFIGE
;
A
#
# COMPACT_ATOMS: atom_id res chain seq x y z
N MET A 1 30.25 7.78 -7.57
CA MET A 1 29.81 7.26 -6.27
C MET A 1 29.30 5.84 -6.51
N THR A 2 29.90 4.85 -5.89
CA THR A 2 29.44 3.47 -5.98
C THR A 2 28.24 3.35 -5.02
N VAL A 3 27.02 3.29 -5.55
CA VAL A 3 25.84 3.01 -4.74
C VAL A 3 25.92 1.54 -4.34
N THR A 4 26.12 1.27 -3.07
CA THR A 4 26.10 -0.10 -2.55
C THR A 4 24.63 -0.52 -2.47
N ALA A 5 24.26 -1.54 -3.25
CA ALA A 5 22.90 -2.09 -3.19
C ALA A 5 22.56 -2.51 -1.75
N PRO A 6 21.36 -2.24 -1.25
CA PRO A 6 20.95 -2.66 0.09
C PRO A 6 21.03 -4.18 0.22
N SER A 7 21.49 -4.66 1.38
CA SER A 7 21.48 -6.10 1.69
C SER A 7 20.05 -6.57 1.86
N LEU A 8 19.50 -7.18 0.82
CA LEU A 8 18.14 -7.76 0.85
C LEU A 8 18.20 -9.20 1.36
N PRO A 9 17.13 -9.71 2.01
CA PRO A 9 17.02 -11.11 2.41
C PRO A 9 16.99 -12.01 1.17
N GLU A 10 17.34 -13.28 1.33
CA GLU A 10 17.32 -14.26 0.22
C GLU A 10 15.95 -14.37 -0.44
N ILE A 11 14.89 -14.34 0.38
CA ILE A 11 13.49 -14.25 -0.06
C ILE A 11 12.83 -13.09 0.68
N LEU A 12 12.19 -12.18 -0.07
CA LEU A 12 11.45 -11.06 0.52
C LEU A 12 10.24 -11.58 1.30
N PRO A 13 10.09 -11.16 2.56
CA PRO A 13 8.90 -11.48 3.33
C PRO A 13 7.69 -10.70 2.82
N SER A 14 6.51 -11.30 2.93
CA SER A 14 5.23 -10.64 2.71
C SER A 14 4.59 -10.26 4.04
N TYR A 15 3.94 -9.10 4.13
CA TYR A 15 3.15 -8.75 5.32
C TYR A 15 1.71 -9.19 5.10
N VAL A 16 1.27 -10.23 5.83
CA VAL A 16 -0.03 -10.88 5.61
C VAL A 16 -0.70 -11.14 6.95
N ALA A 17 -1.98 -10.91 7.03
CA ALA A 17 -2.79 -11.16 8.22
C ALA A 17 -2.19 -10.57 9.51
N GLY A 18 -1.60 -9.38 9.43
CA GLY A 18 -1.04 -8.66 10.58
C GLY A 18 0.37 -9.08 10.98
N SER A 19 1.05 -9.93 10.21
CA SER A 19 2.42 -10.40 10.52
C SER A 19 3.29 -10.56 9.27
N TRP A 20 4.61 -10.56 9.47
CA TRP A 20 5.55 -10.91 8.42
C TRP A 20 5.54 -12.42 8.20
N TRP A 21 5.41 -12.83 6.94
CA TRP A 21 5.39 -14.21 6.50
C TRP A 21 6.45 -14.45 5.43
N THR A 22 7.14 -15.58 5.53
CA THR A 22 8.11 -16.05 4.52
C THR A 22 7.87 -17.56 4.33
N PRO A 23 7.89 -18.08 3.09
CA PRO A 23 7.75 -19.52 2.85
C PRO A 23 8.93 -20.26 3.48
N SER A 24 8.66 -21.35 4.21
CA SER A 24 9.71 -22.13 4.88
C SER A 24 10.50 -23.01 3.91
N HIS A 25 9.83 -23.58 2.90
CA HIS A 25 10.44 -24.48 1.90
C HIS A 25 9.74 -24.28 0.54
N PRO A 26 9.99 -23.14 -0.15
CA PRO A 26 9.30 -22.86 -1.40
C PRO A 26 9.79 -23.80 -2.51
N SER A 27 8.84 -24.42 -3.21
CA SER A 27 9.11 -25.23 -4.41
C SER A 27 9.37 -24.33 -5.64
N LYS A 28 8.89 -23.09 -5.59
CA LYS A 28 9.05 -22.10 -6.66
C LYS A 28 9.43 -20.74 -6.08
N VAL A 29 10.55 -20.20 -6.55
CA VAL A 29 11.03 -18.86 -6.25
C VAL A 29 11.21 -18.12 -7.58
N THR A 30 10.75 -16.90 -7.67
CA THR A 30 11.01 -16.00 -8.80
C THR A 30 12.12 -15.04 -8.40
N ASP A 31 13.20 -15.02 -9.16
CA ASP A 31 14.31 -14.10 -8.91
C ASP A 31 13.94 -12.66 -9.26
N VAL A 32 14.32 -11.75 -8.40
CA VAL A 32 14.31 -10.31 -8.63
C VAL A 32 15.74 -9.90 -8.93
N THR A 33 15.94 -9.29 -10.09
CA THR A 33 17.27 -8.91 -10.60
C THR A 33 17.41 -7.40 -10.73
N ASP A 34 18.61 -6.92 -10.56
CA ASP A 34 18.99 -5.55 -10.86
C ASP A 34 18.92 -5.32 -12.37
N ALA A 35 18.14 -4.34 -12.79
CA ALA A 35 17.93 -4.06 -14.22
C ALA A 35 19.18 -3.52 -14.94
N ASN A 36 20.15 -2.96 -14.21
CA ASN A 36 21.36 -2.41 -14.77
C ASN A 36 22.44 -3.49 -14.99
N THR A 37 22.52 -4.47 -14.09
CA THR A 37 23.61 -5.44 -14.04
C THR A 37 23.18 -6.87 -14.37
N GLY A 38 21.86 -7.17 -14.25
CA GLY A 38 21.34 -8.53 -14.32
C GLY A 38 21.63 -9.38 -13.08
N ALA A 39 22.32 -8.82 -12.07
CA ALA A 39 22.62 -9.56 -10.85
C ALA A 39 21.35 -9.86 -10.04
N ARG A 40 21.28 -11.05 -9.46
CA ARG A 40 20.19 -11.41 -8.53
C ARG A 40 20.27 -10.55 -7.28
N LEU A 41 19.18 -9.93 -6.91
CA LEU A 41 19.03 -9.12 -5.67
C LEU A 41 18.40 -9.95 -4.55
N THR A 42 17.31 -10.64 -4.85
CA THR A 42 16.50 -11.41 -3.90
C THR A 42 15.57 -12.35 -4.65
N GLY A 43 14.74 -13.08 -3.95
CA GLY A 43 13.66 -13.88 -4.53
C GLY A 43 12.29 -13.50 -3.96
N VAL A 44 11.24 -13.86 -4.65
CA VAL A 44 9.85 -13.76 -4.18
C VAL A 44 9.13 -15.09 -4.38
N SER A 45 8.31 -15.47 -3.41
CA SER A 45 7.49 -16.67 -3.50
C SER A 45 6.24 -16.51 -2.64
N THR A 46 5.12 -17.03 -3.14
CA THR A 46 3.85 -17.15 -2.40
C THR A 46 3.52 -18.61 -2.08
N ASP A 47 4.50 -19.50 -2.23
CA ASP A 47 4.32 -20.94 -2.06
C ASP A 47 3.99 -21.27 -0.59
N GLY A 48 2.83 -21.91 -0.38
CA GLY A 48 2.29 -22.19 0.94
C GLY A 48 1.59 -21.02 1.64
N LEU A 49 1.37 -19.89 0.96
CA LEU A 49 0.57 -18.79 1.50
C LEU A 49 -0.92 -19.15 1.53
N ASP A 50 -1.54 -19.07 2.70
CA ASP A 50 -3.00 -19.20 2.84
C ASP A 50 -3.69 -17.88 2.42
N THR A 51 -4.02 -17.81 1.13
CA THR A 51 -4.71 -16.65 0.56
C THR A 51 -6.14 -16.50 1.06
N ALA A 52 -6.81 -17.61 1.40
CA ALA A 52 -8.16 -17.57 1.95
C ALA A 52 -8.16 -16.93 3.35
N ALA A 53 -7.21 -17.32 4.21
CA ALA A 53 -7.04 -16.71 5.52
C ALA A 53 -6.65 -15.22 5.42
N ALA A 54 -5.83 -14.84 4.43
CA ALA A 54 -5.49 -13.45 4.18
C ALA A 54 -6.71 -12.60 3.79
N ILE A 55 -7.57 -13.11 2.92
CA ILE A 55 -8.82 -12.44 2.52
C ILE A 55 -9.79 -12.34 3.70
N GLU A 56 -9.92 -13.40 4.49
CA GLU A 56 -10.79 -13.40 5.67
C GLU A 56 -10.30 -12.39 6.71
N HIS A 57 -8.99 -12.29 6.95
CA HIS A 57 -8.42 -11.27 7.82
C HIS A 57 -8.73 -9.85 7.32
N ALA A 58 -8.62 -9.62 6.01
CA ALA A 58 -8.94 -8.33 5.41
C ALA A 58 -10.41 -7.94 5.64
N ARG A 59 -11.34 -8.89 5.54
CA ARG A 59 -12.79 -8.67 5.75
C ARG A 59 -13.15 -8.47 7.21
N THR A 60 -12.60 -9.28 8.11
CA THR A 60 -13.00 -9.29 9.53
C THR A 60 -12.24 -8.29 10.37
N VAL A 61 -10.93 -8.12 10.13
CA VAL A 61 -10.07 -7.23 10.90
C VAL A 61 -9.84 -5.90 10.17
N GLY A 62 -9.39 -5.97 8.92
CA GLY A 62 -9.01 -4.78 8.15
C GLY A 62 -10.20 -3.86 7.87
N GLN A 63 -11.29 -4.42 7.36
CA GLN A 63 -12.50 -3.64 7.07
C GLN A 63 -13.12 -3.04 8.32
N GLN A 64 -13.18 -3.80 9.43
CA GLN A 64 -13.72 -3.29 10.69
C GLN A 64 -12.87 -2.16 11.26
N ALA A 65 -11.54 -2.33 11.26
CA ALA A 65 -10.61 -1.32 11.78
C ALA A 65 -10.67 -0.01 10.98
N LEU A 66 -10.71 -0.09 9.64
CA LEU A 66 -10.82 1.10 8.79
C LEU A 66 -12.23 1.66 8.77
N GLY A 67 -13.27 0.82 8.80
CA GLY A 67 -14.67 1.24 8.81
C GLY A 67 -15.09 1.96 10.09
N ALA A 68 -14.40 1.71 11.22
CA ALA A 68 -14.62 2.44 12.46
C ALA A 68 -14.10 3.89 12.42
N LEU A 69 -13.19 4.21 11.48
CA LEU A 69 -12.62 5.55 11.33
C LEU A 69 -13.49 6.38 10.38
N THR A 70 -13.63 7.67 10.68
CA THR A 70 -14.21 8.62 9.74
C THR A 70 -13.30 8.79 8.51
N ILE A 71 -13.84 9.35 7.43
CA ILE A 71 -13.07 9.66 6.21
C ILE A 71 -11.91 10.61 6.53
N HIS A 72 -12.12 11.60 7.41
CA HIS A 72 -11.05 12.51 7.83
C HIS A 72 -9.96 11.79 8.64
N GLU A 73 -10.31 10.87 9.51
CA GLU A 73 -9.33 10.07 10.27
C GLU A 73 -8.53 9.15 9.35
N ARG A 74 -9.20 8.48 8.38
CA ARG A 74 -8.49 7.71 7.32
C ARG A 74 -7.56 8.58 6.49
N ALA A 75 -7.99 9.80 6.14
CA ALA A 75 -7.16 10.75 5.42
C ALA A 75 -5.93 11.20 6.23
N LEU A 76 -6.06 11.33 7.56
CA LEU A 76 -4.92 11.60 8.45
C LEU A 76 -3.93 10.43 8.47
N LYS A 77 -4.41 9.16 8.43
CA LYS A 77 -3.52 7.98 8.32
C LYS A 77 -2.70 8.00 7.02
N LEU A 78 -3.29 8.43 5.90
CA LEU A 78 -2.52 8.63 4.67
C LEU A 78 -1.44 9.70 4.83
N LYS A 79 -1.73 10.77 5.55
CA LYS A 79 -0.73 11.82 5.85
C LYS A 79 0.42 11.28 6.71
N GLU A 80 0.09 10.53 7.76
CA GLU A 80 1.10 9.89 8.63
C GLU A 80 2.03 8.98 7.80
N LEU A 81 1.43 8.15 6.93
CA LEU A 81 2.20 7.29 6.01
C LEU A 81 3.09 8.11 5.07
N ALA A 82 2.56 9.17 4.46
CA ALA A 82 3.33 10.05 3.57
C ALA A 82 4.53 10.70 4.28
N LEU A 83 4.33 11.19 5.51
CA LEU A 83 5.40 11.77 6.33
C LEU A 83 6.47 10.72 6.68
N TYR A 84 6.05 9.51 7.03
CA TYR A 84 6.97 8.41 7.32
C TYR A 84 7.81 8.04 6.10
N LEU A 85 7.19 7.85 4.93
CA LEU A 85 7.91 7.54 3.69
C LEU A 85 8.84 8.69 3.28
N ASN A 86 8.38 9.93 3.39
CA ASN A 86 9.20 11.11 3.07
C ASN A 86 10.44 11.24 3.98
N SER A 87 10.33 10.85 5.25
CA SER A 87 11.46 10.84 6.16
C SER A 87 12.53 9.77 5.81
N ARG A 88 12.17 8.79 4.97
CA ARG A 88 13.00 7.68 4.52
C ARG A 88 13.23 7.68 3.00
N VAL A 89 13.00 8.82 2.35
CA VAL A 89 13.03 8.93 0.88
C VAL A 89 14.35 8.46 0.27
N GLN A 90 15.48 8.68 0.94
CA GLN A 90 16.78 8.22 0.44
C GLN A 90 16.87 6.69 0.35
N GLU A 91 16.32 5.97 1.32
CA GLU A 91 16.26 4.49 1.27
C GLU A 91 15.43 4.00 0.06
N LEU A 92 14.36 4.74 -0.28
CA LEU A 92 13.53 4.43 -1.44
C LEU A 92 14.29 4.71 -2.75
N TYR A 93 15.06 5.78 -2.83
CA TYR A 93 15.92 6.07 -3.97
C TYR A 93 16.96 4.97 -4.17
N ASP A 94 17.62 4.53 -3.10
CA ASP A 94 18.65 3.49 -3.16
C ASP A 94 18.10 2.18 -3.73
N VAL A 95 16.87 1.80 -3.36
CA VAL A 95 16.18 0.63 -3.95
C VAL A 95 15.76 0.89 -5.39
N SER A 96 15.28 2.09 -5.70
CA SER A 96 14.77 2.45 -7.03
C SER A 96 15.88 2.40 -8.10
N PHE A 97 17.14 2.64 -7.77
CA PHE A 97 18.25 2.49 -8.73
C PHE A 97 18.34 1.09 -9.34
N ALA A 98 17.98 0.05 -8.60
CA ALA A 98 18.00 -1.32 -9.10
C ALA A 98 16.92 -1.61 -10.18
N THR A 99 15.94 -0.73 -10.35
CA THR A 99 14.95 -0.80 -11.43
C THR A 99 15.45 -0.22 -12.76
N GLY A 100 16.67 0.33 -12.80
CA GLY A 100 17.22 1.07 -13.95
C GLY A 100 16.85 2.56 -13.95
N ALA A 101 16.15 3.03 -12.92
CA ALA A 101 15.76 4.42 -12.78
C ALA A 101 16.98 5.35 -12.62
N THR A 102 16.95 6.51 -13.28
CA THR A 102 17.92 7.58 -13.06
C THR A 102 17.54 8.41 -11.84
N GLN A 103 18.46 9.24 -11.35
CA GLN A 103 18.14 10.17 -10.26
C GLN A 103 16.94 11.10 -10.58
N ARG A 104 16.73 11.43 -11.86
CA ARG A 104 15.61 12.25 -12.29
C ARG A 104 14.29 11.50 -12.22
N ASP A 105 14.31 10.18 -12.48
CA ASP A 105 13.10 9.36 -12.45
C ASP A 105 12.55 9.23 -11.02
N HIS A 106 13.41 9.28 -9.99
CA HIS A 106 12.98 9.25 -8.59
C HIS A 106 12.00 10.38 -8.23
N ALA A 107 12.16 11.57 -8.85
CA ALA A 107 11.25 12.69 -8.64
C ALA A 107 9.82 12.39 -9.15
N PHE A 108 9.69 11.54 -10.17
CA PHE A 108 8.38 11.12 -10.66
C PHE A 108 7.84 9.91 -9.89
N ASP A 109 8.65 8.89 -9.70
CA ASP A 109 8.19 7.61 -9.15
C ASP A 109 8.06 7.67 -7.62
N VAL A 110 9.11 8.09 -6.93
CA VAL A 110 9.13 8.10 -5.45
C VAL A 110 8.45 9.34 -4.90
N ASP A 111 8.90 10.53 -5.31
CA ASP A 111 8.34 11.79 -4.78
C ASP A 111 6.91 12.00 -5.25
N GLY A 112 6.60 11.63 -6.51
CA GLY A 112 5.25 11.66 -7.05
C GLY A 112 4.31 10.71 -6.31
N GLY A 113 4.75 9.49 -5.99
CA GLY A 113 4.01 8.53 -5.18
C GLY A 113 3.71 9.06 -3.78
N ILE A 114 4.71 9.60 -3.08
CA ILE A 114 4.54 10.21 -1.76
C ILE A 114 3.63 11.46 -1.86
N GLY A 115 3.83 12.29 -2.88
CA GLY A 115 3.01 13.47 -3.15
C GLY A 115 1.53 13.12 -3.38
N THR A 116 1.26 11.99 -4.01
CA THR A 116 -0.11 11.47 -4.20
C THR A 116 -0.79 11.18 -2.86
N LEU A 117 -0.09 10.56 -1.91
CA LEU A 117 -0.65 10.32 -0.57
C LEU A 117 -0.99 11.64 0.14
N PHE A 118 -0.13 12.67 0.07
CA PHE A 118 -0.42 14.00 0.61
C PHE A 118 -1.64 14.63 -0.06
N THR A 119 -1.74 14.51 -1.38
CA THR A 119 -2.85 15.06 -2.17
C THR A 119 -4.17 14.44 -1.74
N PHE A 120 -4.26 13.10 -1.69
CA PHE A 120 -5.49 12.41 -1.29
C PHE A 120 -5.83 12.61 0.19
N SER A 121 -4.84 12.70 1.07
CA SER A 121 -5.07 13.11 2.46
C SER A 121 -5.70 14.51 2.54
N GLY A 122 -5.15 15.47 1.77
CA GLY A 122 -5.70 16.83 1.70
C GLY A 122 -7.12 16.87 1.16
N LYS A 123 -7.39 16.18 0.06
CA LYS A 123 -8.71 16.09 -0.57
C LYS A 123 -9.74 15.45 0.36
N GLY A 124 -9.41 14.29 0.96
CA GLY A 124 -10.30 13.60 1.89
C GLY A 124 -10.80 14.46 3.03
N ARG A 125 -9.96 15.40 3.52
CA ARG A 125 -10.33 16.32 4.60
C ARG A 125 -11.06 17.59 4.15
N ARG A 126 -10.84 18.05 2.92
CA ARG A 126 -11.44 19.29 2.43
C ARG A 126 -12.71 19.07 1.64
N GLU A 127 -12.81 17.95 0.92
CA GLU A 127 -13.84 17.74 -0.10
C GLU A 127 -14.86 16.68 0.32
N LEU A 128 -14.53 15.84 1.30
CA LEU A 128 -15.39 14.77 1.77
C LEU A 128 -15.95 15.03 3.17
N PRO A 129 -17.12 14.46 3.53
CA PRO A 129 -17.71 14.64 4.83
C PRO A 129 -16.88 13.94 5.93
N ASN A 130 -16.93 14.48 7.14
CA ASN A 130 -16.31 13.83 8.31
C ASN A 130 -17.26 12.77 8.90
N SER A 131 -17.52 11.73 8.14
CA SER A 131 -18.37 10.60 8.49
C SER A 131 -17.66 9.29 8.16
N THR A 132 -18.21 8.17 8.57
CA THR A 132 -17.66 6.83 8.26
C THR A 132 -18.00 6.38 6.85
N VAL A 133 -19.07 6.95 6.25
CA VAL A 133 -19.57 6.66 4.91
C VAL A 133 -19.83 7.96 4.15
N ILE A 134 -19.91 7.86 2.82
CA ILE A 134 -20.38 8.93 1.94
C ILE A 134 -21.79 8.57 1.52
N ILE A 135 -22.72 9.47 1.76
CA ILE A 135 -24.10 9.34 1.28
C ILE A 135 -24.19 10.03 -0.08
N ASP A 136 -24.56 9.27 -1.10
CA ASP A 136 -24.66 9.75 -2.47
C ASP A 136 -26.12 10.07 -2.82
N GLY A 137 -26.46 11.34 -2.61
CA GLY A 137 -27.79 11.86 -2.92
C GLY A 137 -28.81 11.75 -1.78
N ASP A 138 -30.06 12.01 -2.11
CA ASP A 138 -31.18 11.92 -1.19
C ASP A 138 -31.75 10.49 -1.13
N VAL A 139 -32.49 10.21 -0.08
CA VAL A 139 -33.21 8.93 0.06
C VAL A 139 -34.27 8.83 -1.02
N GLU A 140 -34.17 7.83 -1.91
CA GLU A 140 -35.15 7.56 -2.97
C GLU A 140 -36.21 6.59 -2.47
N PRO A 141 -37.46 7.01 -2.30
CA PRO A 141 -38.56 6.10 -1.94
C PRO A 141 -38.88 5.15 -3.09
N LEU A 142 -38.71 3.84 -2.85
CA LEU A 142 -39.01 2.79 -3.83
C LEU A 142 -40.42 2.24 -3.71
N SER A 143 -40.99 2.30 -2.52
CA SER A 143 -42.32 1.81 -2.20
C SER A 143 -42.82 2.51 -0.93
N ARG A 144 -44.04 2.11 -0.49
CA ARG A 144 -44.61 2.65 0.75
C ARG A 144 -43.73 2.39 1.98
N ASP A 145 -43.05 1.26 2.00
CA ASP A 145 -42.27 0.77 3.15
C ASP A 145 -40.80 0.52 2.80
N GLY A 146 -40.34 0.94 1.61
CA GLY A 146 -38.97 0.73 1.13
C GLY A 146 -38.37 1.97 0.50
N SER A 147 -37.10 2.21 0.78
CA SER A 147 -36.30 3.29 0.22
C SER A 147 -34.88 2.80 -0.16
N PHE A 148 -34.22 3.57 -0.99
CA PHE A 148 -32.85 3.36 -1.40
C PHE A 148 -32.02 4.61 -1.07
N ILE A 149 -30.79 4.40 -0.63
CA ILE A 149 -29.79 5.44 -0.49
C ILE A 149 -28.41 4.86 -0.89
N GLY A 150 -27.64 5.61 -1.64
CA GLY A 150 -26.28 5.24 -2.00
C GLY A 150 -25.29 5.57 -0.87
N GLU A 151 -24.42 4.60 -0.50
CA GLU A 151 -23.37 4.74 0.50
C GLU A 151 -21.98 4.38 -0.09
#